data_7922f8377b3c161e86f3071d020a9340
#
_entry.id   7922f8377b3c161e86f3071d020a9340
#
_cell.length_a   1.000
_cell.length_b   1.000
_cell.length_c   1.000
_cell.angle_alpha   90.00
_cell.angle_beta   90.00
_cell.angle_gamma   90.00
#
_symmetry.space_group_name_H-M   'P 1'
#
loop_
_entity.id
_entity.type
_entity.pdbx_description
1 polymer ?
#
loop_
_entity_poly.entity_id
_entity_poly.type
_entity_poly.pdbx_seq_one_letter_code
_entity_poly.pdbx_strand_id
1 'polypeptide(L)'
;SGGKTSAYISANYLADFYVFALVRIEDNKSKFKDKKIRQQVEDKIQAPFIATAEDDTIIYTILDLEQYIGKKIDWVTGKTFDKVLDTAGTLPDPLRRYCTTQMKLEPIFEWWRKIIREPAEFRLGFRANEQARAKRTLAKTNHNGILEMKAIIGKRKTQNKWGMIEWQKPVFPLINDNIYKDQIIKYWINKPVRFAWMNNCVGCFHKNPLLIKKMWSKHPNKIQWFASKDQSYCTTCYGPEYGKSTRSFKLYA
;
A
#
# COMPACT_ATOMS: atom_id res chain seq x y z
N SER A 1 -1.41 -3.70 -5.14
CA SER A 1 -0.26 -4.05 -4.29
C SER A 1 0.67 -5.02 -5.02
N GLY A 2 2.00 -4.93 -4.78
CA GLY A 2 3.00 -5.79 -5.43
C GLY A 2 3.11 -7.21 -4.87
N GLY A 3 2.06 -7.76 -4.29
CA GLY A 3 2.08 -9.10 -3.71
C GLY A 3 1.54 -10.19 -4.63
N LYS A 4 2.01 -11.44 -4.45
CA LYS A 4 1.59 -12.61 -5.23
C LYS A 4 0.07 -12.78 -5.33
N THR A 5 -0.67 -12.50 -4.26
CA THR A 5 -2.14 -12.62 -4.23
C THR A 5 -2.81 -11.61 -5.14
N SER A 6 -2.41 -10.34 -5.10
CA SER A 6 -2.97 -9.30 -5.98
C SER A 6 -2.58 -9.54 -7.43
N ALA A 7 -1.32 -9.96 -7.68
CA ALA A 7 -0.86 -10.32 -9.02
C ALA A 7 -1.63 -11.53 -9.57
N TYR A 8 -1.95 -12.53 -8.74
CA TYR A 8 -2.77 -13.68 -9.12
C TYR A 8 -4.17 -13.25 -9.58
N ILE A 9 -4.81 -12.35 -8.83
CA ILE A 9 -6.12 -11.79 -9.24
C ILE A 9 -5.99 -11.08 -10.58
N SER A 10 -4.97 -10.23 -10.76
CA SER A 10 -4.78 -9.52 -12.02
C SER A 10 -4.55 -10.43 -13.22
N ALA A 11 -3.95 -11.60 -12.99
CA ALA A 11 -3.66 -12.57 -14.06
C ALA A 11 -4.83 -13.50 -14.40
N ASN A 12 -5.70 -13.81 -13.43
CA ASN A 12 -6.73 -14.85 -13.60
C ASN A 12 -8.17 -14.30 -13.62
N TYR A 13 -8.37 -13.04 -13.26
CA TYR A 13 -9.68 -12.40 -13.25
C TYR A 13 -9.62 -11.11 -14.07
N LEU A 14 -10.21 -11.14 -15.25
CA LEU A 14 -10.25 -9.99 -16.15
C LEU A 14 -10.90 -8.78 -15.50
N ALA A 15 -10.30 -7.62 -15.68
CA ALA A 15 -10.82 -6.34 -15.22
C ALA A 15 -10.60 -5.28 -16.31
N ASP A 16 -11.43 -4.24 -16.30
CA ASP A 16 -11.31 -3.12 -17.22
C ASP A 16 -10.10 -2.26 -16.87
N PHE A 17 -9.80 -2.14 -15.57
CA PHE A 17 -8.72 -1.31 -15.06
C PHE A 17 -7.85 -2.06 -14.05
N TYR A 18 -6.55 -1.80 -14.11
CA TYR A 18 -5.56 -2.27 -13.14
C TYR A 18 -4.85 -1.06 -12.56
N VAL A 19 -4.84 -0.94 -11.23
CA VAL A 19 -4.25 0.22 -10.55
C VAL A 19 -3.27 -0.20 -9.47
N PHE A 20 -2.12 0.46 -9.42
CA PHE A 20 -1.08 0.28 -8.41
C PHE A 20 -0.76 1.58 -7.70
N ALA A 21 -0.89 1.60 -6.37
CA ALA A 21 -0.51 2.74 -5.54
C ALA A 21 0.93 2.59 -5.02
N LEU A 22 1.81 3.49 -5.45
CA LEU A 22 3.21 3.55 -5.06
C LEU A 22 3.39 4.38 -3.78
N VAL A 23 4.06 3.80 -2.78
CA VAL A 23 4.43 4.49 -1.53
C VAL A 23 5.84 5.06 -1.65
N ARG A 24 5.97 6.38 -1.81
CA ARG A 24 7.25 7.09 -1.97
C ARG A 24 7.82 7.58 -0.64
N ILE A 25 9.16 7.62 -0.54
CA ILE A 25 9.92 8.31 0.50
C ILE A 25 10.96 9.25 -0.10
N GLU A 26 11.33 10.29 0.63
CA GLU A 26 12.30 11.34 0.20
C GLU A 26 13.70 11.07 0.76
N ASP A 27 14.12 9.80 0.84
CA ASP A 27 15.44 9.42 1.37
C ASP A 27 16.45 9.11 0.27
N ASN A 28 17.46 9.96 0.14
CA ASN A 28 18.54 9.78 -0.83
C ASN A 28 19.43 8.56 -0.55
N LYS A 29 19.58 8.12 0.72
CA LYS A 29 20.35 6.93 1.07
C LYS A 29 19.67 5.65 0.56
N SER A 30 18.35 5.68 0.45
CA SER A 30 17.51 4.58 -0.09
C SER A 30 17.18 4.75 -1.57
N LYS A 31 17.81 5.68 -2.28
CA LYS A 31 17.54 6.02 -3.68
C LYS A 31 17.50 4.76 -4.55
N PHE A 32 16.45 4.64 -5.37
CA PHE A 32 16.30 3.54 -6.31
C PHE A 32 17.48 3.52 -7.30
N LYS A 33 18.18 2.38 -7.38
CA LYS A 33 19.50 2.29 -8.03
C LYS A 33 19.42 2.38 -9.55
N ASP A 34 18.47 1.69 -10.17
CA ASP A 34 18.32 1.66 -11.61
C ASP A 34 17.73 2.99 -12.12
N LYS A 35 18.57 3.77 -12.79
CA LYS A 35 18.20 5.09 -13.30
C LYS A 35 17.12 5.04 -14.37
N LYS A 36 17.15 4.01 -15.25
CA LYS A 36 16.17 3.86 -16.34
C LYS A 36 14.79 3.52 -15.78
N ILE A 37 14.74 2.54 -14.88
CA ILE A 37 13.50 2.16 -14.21
C ILE A 37 12.97 3.31 -13.35
N ARG A 38 13.84 4.06 -12.66
CA ARG A 38 13.43 5.23 -11.89
C ARG A 38 12.75 6.28 -12.77
N GLN A 39 13.33 6.61 -13.93
CA GLN A 39 12.72 7.53 -14.90
C GLN A 39 11.37 6.98 -15.38
N GLN A 40 11.31 5.71 -15.75
CA GLN A 40 10.06 5.07 -16.14
C GLN A 40 8.97 5.15 -15.07
N VAL A 41 9.34 5.02 -13.79
CA VAL A 41 8.40 5.19 -12.66
C VAL A 41 7.93 6.63 -12.58
N GLU A 42 8.85 7.61 -12.67
CA GLU A 42 8.51 9.05 -12.67
C GLU A 42 7.54 9.39 -13.80
N ASP A 43 7.77 8.86 -15.00
CA ASP A 43 6.90 9.05 -16.15
C ASP A 43 5.51 8.42 -15.93
N LYS A 44 5.44 7.25 -15.28
CA LYS A 44 4.17 6.58 -14.97
C LYS A 44 3.35 7.28 -13.88
N ILE A 45 3.99 7.82 -12.84
CA ILE A 45 3.31 8.49 -11.72
C ILE A 45 3.15 10.00 -11.90
N GLN A 46 3.80 10.59 -12.93
CA GLN A 46 3.84 12.04 -13.19
C GLN A 46 4.28 12.85 -11.95
N ALA A 47 5.29 12.33 -11.23
CA ALA A 47 5.82 12.96 -10.01
C ALA A 47 7.27 12.49 -9.74
N PRO A 48 8.09 13.26 -9.02
CA PRO A 48 9.45 12.84 -8.66
C PRO A 48 9.45 11.53 -7.87
N PHE A 49 10.41 10.66 -8.19
CA PHE A 49 10.60 9.39 -7.50
C PHE A 49 12.06 9.21 -7.06
N ILE A 50 12.31 9.27 -5.77
CA ILE A 50 13.63 9.01 -5.18
C ILE A 50 13.71 7.55 -4.74
N ALA A 51 12.81 7.13 -3.85
CA ALA A 51 12.78 5.80 -3.27
C ALA A 51 11.37 5.39 -2.87
N THR A 52 11.17 4.10 -2.64
CA THR A 52 9.94 3.55 -2.06
C THR A 52 10.17 3.05 -0.64
N ALA A 53 9.17 3.19 0.23
CA ALA A 53 9.16 2.58 1.56
C ALA A 53 9.05 1.04 1.52
N GLU A 54 8.67 0.48 0.38
CA GLU A 54 8.53 -0.95 0.14
C GLU A 54 9.85 -1.55 -0.39
N ASP A 55 9.93 -2.87 -0.57
CA ASP A 55 11.05 -3.52 -1.25
C ASP A 55 11.10 -3.05 -2.71
N ASP A 56 12.28 -2.70 -3.21
CA ASP A 56 12.48 -2.22 -4.59
C ASP A 56 12.02 -3.25 -5.64
N THR A 57 12.06 -4.53 -5.30
CA THR A 57 11.55 -5.61 -6.14
C THR A 57 10.08 -5.43 -6.51
N ILE A 58 9.29 -4.73 -5.68
CA ILE A 58 7.87 -4.46 -5.96
C ILE A 58 7.69 -3.61 -7.24
N ILE A 59 8.62 -2.69 -7.50
CA ILE A 59 8.63 -1.90 -8.75
C ILE A 59 8.73 -2.86 -9.95
N TYR A 60 9.72 -3.75 -9.90
CA TYR A 60 9.90 -4.77 -10.95
C TYR A 60 8.72 -5.74 -11.02
N THR A 61 8.13 -6.12 -9.87
CA THR A 61 6.93 -6.97 -9.85
C THR A 61 5.80 -6.37 -10.68
N ILE A 62 5.55 -5.06 -10.55
CA ILE A 62 4.44 -4.41 -11.26
C ILE A 62 4.76 -4.26 -12.76
N LEU A 63 6.02 -3.96 -13.11
CA LEU A 63 6.45 -3.88 -14.51
C LEU A 63 6.38 -5.26 -15.20
N ASP A 64 6.90 -6.31 -14.53
CA ASP A 64 6.82 -7.69 -15.04
C ASP A 64 5.36 -8.15 -15.17
N LEU A 65 4.52 -7.80 -14.19
CA LEU A 65 3.10 -8.15 -14.21
C LEU A 65 2.36 -7.48 -15.37
N GLU A 66 2.65 -6.21 -15.63
CA GLU A 66 2.07 -5.45 -16.76
C GLU A 66 2.37 -6.15 -18.09
N GLN A 67 3.62 -6.61 -18.28
CA GLN A 67 4.04 -7.38 -19.45
C GLN A 67 3.37 -8.76 -19.47
N TYR A 68 3.36 -9.46 -18.34
CA TYR A 68 2.81 -10.81 -18.23
C TYR A 68 1.31 -10.89 -18.55
N ILE A 69 0.51 -9.92 -18.04
CA ILE A 69 -0.93 -9.89 -18.32
C ILE A 69 -1.28 -9.22 -19.65
N GLY A 70 -0.33 -8.55 -20.31
CA GLY A 70 -0.57 -7.78 -21.55
C GLY A 70 -1.57 -6.64 -21.38
N LYS A 71 -1.70 -6.09 -20.18
CA LYS A 71 -2.63 -5.01 -19.84
C LYS A 71 -1.90 -3.89 -19.11
N LYS A 72 -2.24 -2.65 -19.46
CA LYS A 72 -1.71 -1.46 -18.80
C LYS A 72 -2.10 -1.46 -17.33
N ILE A 73 -1.13 -1.17 -16.45
CA ILE A 73 -1.37 -0.89 -15.03
C ILE A 73 -1.21 0.61 -14.82
N ASP A 74 -2.24 1.29 -14.33
CA ASP A 74 -2.16 2.68 -13.97
C ASP A 74 -1.45 2.83 -12.62
N TRP A 75 -0.39 3.63 -12.61
CA TRP A 75 0.38 3.92 -11.42
C TRP A 75 -0.11 5.21 -10.80
N VAL A 76 -0.46 5.14 -9.53
CA VAL A 76 -0.90 6.30 -8.76
C VAL A 76 -0.01 6.50 -7.54
N THR A 77 0.09 7.73 -7.09
CA THR A 77 0.83 8.08 -5.87
C THR A 77 0.19 9.28 -5.21
N GLY A 78 0.25 9.32 -3.89
CA GLY A 78 -0.18 10.46 -3.09
C GLY A 78 1.02 11.27 -2.56
N LYS A 79 0.83 11.87 -1.40
CA LYS A 79 1.91 12.48 -0.63
C LYS A 79 3.02 11.46 -0.36
N THR A 80 4.27 11.91 -0.26
CA THR A 80 5.37 11.06 0.20
C THR A 80 5.13 10.67 1.67
N PHE A 81 5.72 9.56 2.09
CA PHE A 81 5.56 9.11 3.47
C PHE A 81 6.13 10.15 4.45
N ASP A 82 7.20 10.85 4.06
CA ASP A 82 7.77 11.96 4.81
C ASP A 82 6.70 13.02 5.11
N LYS A 83 6.02 13.55 4.10
CA LYS A 83 4.94 14.54 4.26
C LYS A 83 3.75 14.04 5.07
N VAL A 84 3.44 12.76 4.97
CA VAL A 84 2.37 12.12 5.76
C VAL A 84 2.78 12.06 7.23
N LEU A 85 4.04 11.73 7.52
CA LEU A 85 4.59 11.71 8.87
C LEU A 85 4.66 13.12 9.47
N ASP A 86 5.10 14.12 8.70
CA ASP A 86 5.16 15.53 9.15
C ASP A 86 3.77 16.03 9.60
N THR A 87 2.71 15.59 8.92
CA THR A 87 1.34 15.94 9.30
C THR A 87 0.84 15.14 10.50
N ALA A 88 1.20 13.85 10.61
CA ALA A 88 0.71 12.94 11.64
C ALA A 88 1.47 13.05 12.96
N GLY A 89 2.73 13.53 12.93
CA GLY A 89 3.62 13.67 14.09
C GLY A 89 4.12 12.35 14.69
N THR A 90 3.71 11.19 14.17
CA THR A 90 4.09 9.87 14.70
C THR A 90 4.10 8.83 13.58
N LEU A 91 4.88 7.75 13.76
CA LEU A 91 4.79 6.59 12.88
C LEU A 91 3.43 5.89 13.00
N PRO A 92 2.95 5.26 11.90
CA PRO A 92 1.74 4.46 11.94
C PRO A 92 1.89 3.25 12.86
N ASP A 93 0.82 2.91 13.55
CA ASP A 93 0.72 1.77 14.46
C ASP A 93 -0.57 0.95 14.17
N PRO A 94 -0.83 -0.17 14.88
CA PRO A 94 -2.03 -0.98 14.69
C PRO A 94 -3.36 -0.22 14.87
N LEU A 95 -3.38 0.82 15.69
CA LEU A 95 -4.56 1.64 15.97
C LEU A 95 -4.70 2.80 14.97
N ARG A 96 -3.57 3.38 14.53
CA ARG A 96 -3.52 4.56 13.65
C ARG A 96 -2.93 4.20 12.29
N ARG A 97 -3.74 3.59 11.44
CA ARG A 97 -3.34 3.09 10.12
C ARG A 97 -3.51 4.11 8.99
N TYR A 98 -3.28 5.39 9.27
CA TYR A 98 -3.43 6.48 8.31
C TYR A 98 -2.55 6.30 7.05
N CYS A 99 -1.42 5.59 7.15
CA CYS A 99 -0.55 5.31 6.00
C CYS A 99 -1.27 4.57 4.87
N THR A 100 -2.16 3.62 5.18
CA THR A 100 -2.94 2.90 4.17
C THR A 100 -3.92 3.84 3.47
N THR A 101 -4.62 4.66 4.25
CA THR A 101 -5.59 5.61 3.71
C THR A 101 -4.91 6.65 2.84
N GLN A 102 -3.95 7.40 3.38
CA GLN A 102 -3.37 8.56 2.70
C GLN A 102 -2.44 8.21 1.54
N MET A 103 -1.72 7.07 1.62
CA MET A 103 -0.74 6.73 0.59
C MET A 103 -1.23 5.70 -0.43
N LYS A 104 -2.35 5.01 -0.16
CA LYS A 104 -2.88 3.99 -1.08
C LYS A 104 -4.34 4.23 -1.45
N LEU A 105 -5.25 4.36 -0.48
CA LEU A 105 -6.68 4.49 -0.79
C LEU A 105 -7.01 5.84 -1.40
N GLU A 106 -6.54 6.95 -0.83
CA GLU A 106 -6.79 8.28 -1.38
C GLU A 106 -6.28 8.44 -2.83
N PRO A 107 -5.02 8.06 -3.17
CA PRO A 107 -4.57 8.12 -4.56
C PRO A 107 -5.39 7.27 -5.53
N ILE A 108 -5.81 6.07 -5.11
CA ILE A 108 -6.68 5.22 -5.94
C ILE A 108 -8.07 5.86 -6.08
N PHE A 109 -8.61 6.42 -5.01
CA PHE A 109 -9.90 7.11 -5.04
C PHE A 109 -9.86 8.34 -5.96
N GLU A 110 -8.82 9.16 -5.91
CA GLU A 110 -8.66 10.32 -6.79
C GLU A 110 -8.49 9.91 -8.27
N TRP A 111 -7.78 8.80 -8.54
CA TRP A 111 -7.71 8.20 -9.85
C TRP A 111 -9.09 7.73 -10.31
N TRP A 112 -9.80 6.97 -9.48
CA TRP A 112 -11.15 6.49 -9.77
C TRP A 112 -12.11 7.66 -10.05
N ARG A 113 -12.05 8.72 -9.25
CA ARG A 113 -12.89 9.91 -9.40
C ARG A 113 -12.68 10.63 -10.73
N LYS A 114 -11.48 10.54 -11.30
CA LYS A 114 -11.15 11.12 -12.61
C LYS A 114 -11.56 10.25 -13.78
N ILE A 115 -11.37 8.94 -13.66
CA ILE A 115 -11.46 7.99 -14.78
C ILE A 115 -12.82 7.30 -14.81
N ILE A 116 -13.27 6.70 -13.70
CA ILE A 116 -14.46 5.83 -13.65
C ILE A 116 -15.71 6.64 -13.27
N ARG A 117 -15.64 7.39 -12.17
CA ARG A 117 -16.67 8.31 -11.64
C ARG A 117 -17.92 7.66 -11.07
N GLU A 118 -18.17 6.39 -11.34
CA GLU A 118 -19.32 5.62 -10.85
C GLU A 118 -18.84 4.51 -9.90
N PRO A 119 -19.67 4.08 -8.92
CA PRO A 119 -19.32 2.97 -8.06
C PRO A 119 -18.96 1.73 -8.87
N ALA A 120 -17.77 1.18 -8.61
CA ALA A 120 -17.22 0.08 -9.40
C ALA A 120 -16.87 -1.12 -8.52
N GLU A 121 -16.84 -2.33 -9.11
CA GLU A 121 -16.37 -3.52 -8.43
C GLU A 121 -14.86 -3.50 -8.22
N PHE A 122 -14.45 -3.64 -6.96
CA PHE A 122 -13.03 -3.74 -6.58
C PHE A 122 -12.72 -5.15 -6.09
N ARG A 123 -11.87 -5.85 -6.82
CA ARG A 123 -11.43 -7.20 -6.46
C ARG A 123 -10.39 -7.14 -5.36
N LEU A 124 -10.75 -7.60 -4.17
CA LEU A 124 -9.87 -7.60 -3.01
C LEU A 124 -9.20 -8.97 -2.85
N GLY A 125 -7.87 -8.98 -2.68
CA GLY A 125 -7.04 -10.17 -2.58
C GLY A 125 -7.16 -10.88 -1.23
N PHE A 126 -8.38 -11.23 -0.80
CA PHE A 126 -8.61 -12.05 0.38
C PHE A 126 -8.78 -13.49 -0.06
N ARG A 127 -7.94 -14.36 0.50
CA ARG A 127 -7.92 -15.81 0.19
C ARG A 127 -9.06 -16.53 0.91
N ALA A 128 -9.34 -17.76 0.52
CA ALA A 128 -10.42 -18.58 1.06
C ALA A 128 -10.45 -18.63 2.61
N ASN A 129 -9.30 -18.66 3.26
CA ASN A 129 -9.18 -18.66 4.73
C ASN A 129 -9.28 -17.28 5.38
N GLU A 130 -9.49 -16.19 4.62
CA GLU A 130 -9.59 -14.82 5.14
C GLU A 130 -11.04 -14.31 5.23
N GLN A 131 -12.04 -15.19 5.36
CA GLN A 131 -13.48 -14.87 5.40
C GLN A 131 -13.84 -13.84 6.49
N ALA A 132 -13.24 -13.96 7.69
CA ALA A 132 -13.46 -13.00 8.77
C ALA A 132 -13.02 -11.57 8.38
N ARG A 133 -12.02 -11.46 7.51
CA ARG A 133 -11.55 -10.18 6.99
C ARG A 133 -12.52 -9.61 5.94
N ALA A 134 -13.08 -10.48 5.10
CA ALA A 134 -14.12 -10.11 4.14
C ALA A 134 -15.39 -9.62 4.86
N LYS A 135 -15.86 -10.36 5.87
CA LYS A 135 -17.01 -9.95 6.70
C LYS A 135 -16.79 -8.57 7.34
N ARG A 136 -15.60 -8.30 7.89
CA ARG A 136 -15.28 -6.97 8.44
C ARG A 136 -15.22 -5.86 7.40
N THR A 137 -14.92 -6.18 6.15
CA THR A 137 -14.95 -5.21 5.05
C THR A 137 -16.40 -4.94 4.63
N LEU A 138 -17.23 -5.96 4.48
CA LEU A 138 -18.64 -5.82 4.16
C LEU A 138 -19.43 -5.06 5.25
N ALA A 139 -19.08 -5.27 6.52
CA ALA A 139 -19.70 -4.52 7.62
C ALA A 139 -19.45 -3.00 7.59
N LYS A 140 -18.56 -2.53 6.72
CA LYS A 140 -18.28 -1.10 6.52
C LYS A 140 -18.95 -0.52 5.28
N THR A 141 -19.64 -1.32 4.50
CA THR A 141 -20.40 -0.85 3.35
C THR A 141 -21.70 -0.19 3.82
N ASN A 142 -22.21 0.73 3.02
CA ASN A 142 -23.53 1.31 3.22
C ASN A 142 -24.63 0.30 2.84
N HIS A 143 -25.89 0.75 2.86
CA HIS A 143 -27.06 -0.08 2.53
C HIS A 143 -27.05 -0.63 1.08
N ASN A 144 -26.29 0.00 0.16
CA ASN A 144 -26.10 -0.46 -1.22
C ASN A 144 -24.96 -1.49 -1.36
N GLY A 145 -24.29 -1.87 -0.27
CA GLY A 145 -23.12 -2.74 -0.32
C GLY A 145 -21.86 -2.05 -0.83
N ILE A 146 -21.79 -0.72 -0.76
CA ILE A 146 -20.71 0.11 -1.32
C ILE A 146 -19.94 0.77 -0.18
N LEU A 147 -18.61 0.78 -0.28
CA LEU A 147 -17.72 1.54 0.60
C LEU A 147 -17.70 2.99 0.16
N GLU A 148 -17.70 3.89 1.13
CA GLU A 148 -17.67 5.32 0.92
C GLU A 148 -16.33 5.94 1.32
N MET A 149 -15.97 7.03 0.66
CA MET A 149 -14.81 7.85 1.00
C MET A 149 -15.24 9.27 1.32
N LYS A 150 -14.77 9.80 2.45
CA LYS A 150 -14.96 11.22 2.79
C LYS A 150 -14.10 12.09 1.89
N ALA A 151 -14.72 12.97 1.13
CA ALA A 151 -14.04 13.84 0.19
C ALA A 151 -14.70 15.21 0.08
N ILE A 152 -14.01 16.16 -0.55
CA ILE A 152 -14.58 17.47 -0.87
C ILE A 152 -15.56 17.30 -2.02
N ILE A 153 -16.82 17.60 -1.77
CA ILE A 153 -17.93 17.54 -2.74
C ILE A 153 -18.32 18.91 -3.31
N GLY A 154 -17.68 19.96 -2.88
CA GLY A 154 -17.93 21.33 -3.33
C GLY A 154 -17.32 22.37 -2.40
N LYS A 155 -17.69 23.62 -2.62
CA LYS A 155 -17.32 24.75 -1.76
C LYS A 155 -18.57 25.47 -1.27
N ARG A 156 -18.55 25.98 -0.04
CA ARG A 156 -19.52 26.91 0.49
C ARG A 156 -18.78 28.21 0.85
N LYS A 157 -18.89 29.24 0.01
CA LYS A 157 -18.00 30.41 0.03
C LYS A 157 -16.54 29.97 -0.06
N THR A 158 -15.71 30.29 0.92
CA THR A 158 -14.28 29.92 0.98
C THR A 158 -14.01 28.57 1.64
N GLN A 159 -15.01 27.93 2.25
CA GLN A 159 -14.85 26.68 2.99
C GLN A 159 -15.15 25.45 2.13
N ASN A 160 -14.38 24.38 2.31
CA ASN A 160 -14.64 23.11 1.66
C ASN A 160 -15.88 22.44 2.25
N LYS A 161 -16.80 22.03 1.39
CA LYS A 161 -17.94 21.17 1.75
C LYS A 161 -17.48 19.71 1.66
N TRP A 162 -17.53 19.01 2.77
CA TRP A 162 -17.18 17.60 2.85
C TRP A 162 -18.44 16.73 2.74
N GLY A 163 -18.32 15.58 2.11
CA GLY A 163 -19.37 14.57 2.00
C GLY A 163 -18.80 13.19 1.82
N MET A 164 -19.66 12.17 1.92
CA MET A 164 -19.34 10.79 1.63
C MET A 164 -19.64 10.52 0.14
N ILE A 165 -18.73 9.85 -0.53
CA ILE A 165 -18.84 9.47 -1.95
C ILE A 165 -18.79 7.96 -2.02
N GLU A 166 -19.81 7.33 -2.57
CA GLU A 166 -19.84 5.91 -2.92
C GLU A 166 -18.85 5.64 -4.05
N TRP A 167 -17.98 4.64 -3.90
CA TRP A 167 -16.98 4.36 -4.94
C TRP A 167 -16.60 2.91 -5.13
N GLN A 168 -16.49 2.13 -4.05
CA GLN A 168 -15.92 0.79 -4.09
C GLN A 168 -16.93 -0.26 -3.66
N LYS A 169 -17.36 -1.11 -4.58
CA LYS A 169 -18.12 -2.32 -4.29
C LYS A 169 -17.13 -3.49 -4.12
N PRO A 170 -16.87 -3.93 -2.87
CA PRO A 170 -15.86 -4.95 -2.62
C PRO A 170 -16.33 -6.33 -3.08
N VAL A 171 -15.50 -7.02 -3.88
CA VAL A 171 -15.72 -8.42 -4.29
C VAL A 171 -14.51 -9.28 -3.95
N PHE A 172 -14.74 -10.56 -3.64
CA PHE A 172 -13.74 -11.48 -3.10
C PHE A 172 -13.61 -12.75 -3.95
N PRO A 173 -13.08 -12.66 -5.18
CA PRO A 173 -13.08 -13.79 -6.10
C PRO A 173 -12.34 -15.01 -5.54
N LEU A 174 -11.24 -14.82 -4.82
CA LEU A 174 -10.47 -15.94 -4.25
C LEU A 174 -11.21 -16.68 -3.13
N ILE A 175 -12.13 -16.01 -2.42
CA ILE A 175 -13.00 -16.67 -1.43
C ILE A 175 -14.04 -17.49 -2.15
N ASN A 176 -14.65 -16.93 -3.18
CA ASN A 176 -15.70 -17.60 -3.96
C ASN A 176 -15.17 -18.88 -4.64
N ASP A 177 -13.94 -18.82 -5.16
CA ASP A 177 -13.30 -19.92 -5.89
C ASP A 177 -12.47 -20.83 -4.98
N ASN A 178 -12.53 -20.66 -3.66
CA ASN A 178 -11.76 -21.44 -2.67
C ASN A 178 -10.25 -21.48 -2.93
N ILE A 179 -9.67 -20.34 -3.32
CA ILE A 179 -8.23 -20.20 -3.61
C ILE A 179 -7.43 -19.90 -2.33
N TYR A 180 -6.47 -20.76 -2.02
CA TYR A 180 -5.58 -20.68 -0.87
C TYR A 180 -4.16 -20.18 -1.25
N LYS A 181 -3.35 -19.90 -0.23
CA LYS A 181 -2.00 -19.34 -0.39
C LYS A 181 -1.05 -20.27 -1.18
N ASP A 182 -1.11 -21.55 -0.93
CA ASP A 182 -0.27 -22.58 -1.56
C ASP A 182 -0.54 -22.67 -3.07
N GLN A 183 -1.81 -22.64 -3.49
CA GLN A 183 -2.20 -22.60 -4.91
C GLN A 183 -1.63 -21.35 -5.60
N ILE A 184 -1.70 -20.18 -4.96
CA ILE A 184 -1.12 -18.93 -5.48
C ILE A 184 0.40 -19.04 -5.60
N ILE A 185 1.07 -19.61 -4.59
CA ILE A 185 2.52 -19.81 -4.62
C ILE A 185 2.89 -20.76 -5.77
N LYS A 186 2.20 -21.90 -5.89
CA LYS A 186 2.40 -22.89 -6.95
C LYS A 186 2.20 -22.27 -8.34
N TYR A 187 1.18 -21.44 -8.52
CA TYR A 187 0.92 -20.74 -9.79
C TYR A 187 2.11 -19.90 -10.25
N TRP A 188 2.82 -19.23 -9.32
CA TRP A 188 3.91 -18.31 -9.65
C TRP A 188 5.30 -18.96 -9.79
N ILE A 189 5.48 -20.26 -9.50
CA ILE A 189 6.81 -20.91 -9.48
C ILE A 189 7.57 -20.69 -10.78
N ASN A 190 6.96 -20.89 -11.94
CA ASN A 190 7.63 -20.83 -13.23
C ASN A 190 7.13 -19.66 -14.11
N LYS A 191 6.65 -18.59 -13.50
CA LYS A 191 6.17 -17.43 -14.24
C LYS A 191 7.22 -16.31 -14.25
N PRO A 192 7.33 -15.53 -15.35
CA PRO A 192 8.35 -14.50 -15.50
C PRO A 192 7.98 -13.20 -14.74
N VAL A 193 7.56 -13.31 -13.50
CA VAL A 193 7.22 -12.20 -12.63
C VAL A 193 8.02 -12.29 -11.35
N ARG A 194 8.85 -11.30 -11.09
CA ARG A 194 9.65 -11.21 -9.86
C ARG A 194 8.77 -10.81 -8.68
N PHE A 195 9.03 -11.37 -7.51
CA PHE A 195 8.32 -11.01 -6.29
C PHE A 195 9.28 -10.70 -5.16
N ALA A 196 8.99 -9.65 -4.42
CA ALA A 196 9.66 -9.34 -3.17
C ALA A 196 9.48 -10.49 -2.16
N TRP A 197 10.49 -10.71 -1.34
CA TRP A 197 10.42 -11.71 -0.27
C TRP A 197 9.29 -11.39 0.73
N MET A 198 9.09 -10.09 1.03
CA MET A 198 7.98 -9.61 1.86
C MET A 198 7.28 -8.44 1.19
N ASN A 199 5.97 -8.44 1.24
CA ASN A 199 5.14 -7.32 0.83
C ASN A 199 5.02 -6.28 1.96
N ASN A 200 4.41 -5.16 1.67
CA ASN A 200 4.27 -3.98 2.52
C ASN A 200 5.61 -3.25 2.75
N CYS A 201 5.54 -2.08 3.37
CA CYS A 201 6.71 -1.29 3.70
C CYS A 201 7.74 -2.11 4.47
N VAL A 202 9.01 -1.85 4.23
CA VAL A 202 10.14 -2.57 4.85
C VAL A 202 10.05 -2.51 6.38
N GLY A 203 9.78 -1.33 6.94
CA GLY A 203 9.56 -1.09 8.37
C GLY A 203 8.10 -1.16 8.80
N CYS A 204 7.26 -1.98 8.17
CA CYS A 204 5.83 -2.06 8.52
C CYS A 204 5.62 -2.65 9.92
N PHE A 205 4.84 -1.98 10.75
CA PHE A 205 4.48 -2.40 12.12
C PHE A 205 3.74 -3.75 12.20
N HIS A 206 3.24 -4.27 11.10
CA HIS A 206 2.67 -5.63 11.03
C HIS A 206 3.73 -6.75 11.00
N LYS A 207 4.99 -6.43 10.79
CA LYS A 207 6.08 -7.41 10.85
C LYS A 207 6.47 -7.68 12.30
N ASN A 208 6.70 -8.94 12.64
CA ASN A 208 7.26 -9.29 13.94
C ASN A 208 8.76 -8.91 14.01
N PRO A 209 9.37 -8.90 15.21
CA PRO A 209 10.78 -8.53 15.42
C PRO A 209 11.76 -9.28 14.51
N LEU A 210 11.60 -10.59 14.36
CA LEU A 210 12.49 -11.41 13.51
C LEU A 210 12.41 -11.02 12.03
N LEU A 211 11.21 -10.66 11.55
CA LEU A 211 11.02 -10.16 10.20
C LEU A 211 11.64 -8.77 10.01
N ILE A 212 11.56 -7.89 11.01
CA ILE A 212 12.23 -6.58 10.98
C ILE A 212 13.74 -6.77 10.92
N LYS A 213 14.32 -7.65 11.77
CA LYS A 213 15.76 -7.99 11.74
C LYS A 213 16.17 -8.50 10.34
N LYS A 214 15.36 -9.34 9.72
CA LYS A 214 15.62 -9.83 8.36
C LYS A 214 15.50 -8.70 7.32
N MET A 215 14.55 -7.78 7.48
CA MET A 215 14.46 -6.59 6.62
C MET A 215 15.66 -5.67 6.80
N TRP A 216 16.17 -5.52 8.03
CA TRP A 216 17.40 -4.77 8.28
C TRP A 216 18.57 -5.32 7.47
N SER A 217 18.79 -6.63 7.49
CA SER A 217 19.89 -7.25 6.74
C SER A 217 19.77 -7.07 5.21
N LYS A 218 18.56 -6.93 4.67
CA LYS A 218 18.31 -6.77 3.23
C LYS A 218 18.21 -5.30 2.79
N HIS A 219 17.68 -4.44 3.63
CA HIS A 219 17.36 -3.04 3.32
C HIS A 219 17.79 -2.10 4.45
N PRO A 220 19.09 -2.05 4.82
CA PRO A 220 19.55 -1.32 6.00
C PRO A 220 19.19 0.17 5.94
N ASN A 221 19.37 0.83 4.80
CA ASN A 221 19.08 2.25 4.65
C ASN A 221 17.58 2.55 4.88
N LYS A 222 16.68 1.71 4.34
CA LYS A 222 15.23 1.90 4.54
C LYS A 222 14.81 1.70 5.99
N ILE A 223 15.33 0.67 6.66
CA ILE A 223 15.06 0.49 8.09
C ILE A 223 15.64 1.64 8.91
N GLN A 224 16.83 2.12 8.58
CA GLN A 224 17.42 3.29 9.23
C GLN A 224 16.57 4.55 9.04
N TRP A 225 15.98 4.73 7.84
CA TRP A 225 15.02 5.81 7.60
C TRP A 225 13.79 5.69 8.52
N PHE A 226 13.18 4.50 8.65
CA PHE A 226 12.07 4.28 9.60
C PHE A 226 12.49 4.57 11.04
N ALA A 227 13.68 4.11 11.47
CA ALA A 227 14.21 4.35 12.81
C ALA A 227 14.44 5.84 13.09
N SER A 228 14.95 6.61 12.09
CA SER A 228 15.15 8.05 12.23
C SER A 228 13.84 8.81 12.38
N LYS A 229 12.79 8.38 11.67
CA LYS A 229 11.45 8.97 11.79
C LYS A 229 10.81 8.66 13.14
N ASP A 230 11.01 7.47 13.69
CA ASP A 230 10.55 7.11 15.03
C ASP A 230 11.18 8.02 16.11
N GLN A 231 12.45 8.35 15.97
CA GLN A 231 13.16 9.23 16.88
C GLN A 231 12.75 10.70 16.79
N SER A 232 12.46 11.19 15.58
CA SER A 232 12.13 12.60 15.34
C SER A 232 10.72 12.97 15.80
N TYR A 233 9.80 12.00 15.80
CA TYR A 233 8.40 12.26 16.13
C TYR A 233 8.00 11.88 17.56
N CYS A 234 8.88 11.32 18.34
CA CYS A 234 8.62 10.93 19.74
C CYS A 234 9.68 11.41 20.73
N THR A 235 9.81 12.73 20.89
CA THR A 235 10.57 13.29 22.02
C THR A 235 9.83 13.15 23.37
N THR A 236 8.50 13.03 23.34
CA THR A 236 7.65 12.96 24.54
C THR A 236 7.18 11.55 24.90
N CYS A 237 7.32 10.56 23.99
CA CYS A 237 6.89 9.18 24.25
C CYS A 237 7.91 8.36 25.06
N TYR A 238 9.01 8.93 25.49
CA TYR A 238 10.07 8.27 26.27
C TYR A 238 10.04 8.67 27.76
N GLY A 239 8.90 9.00 28.31
CA GLY A 239 8.74 9.04 29.78
C GLY A 239 8.78 7.61 30.34
N PRO A 240 9.29 7.41 31.58
CA PRO A 240 9.38 6.09 32.23
C PRO A 240 8.05 5.36 32.35
N GLU A 241 6.91 6.07 32.23
CA GLU A 241 5.56 5.50 32.26
C GLU A 241 5.08 4.93 30.94
N TYR A 242 5.67 5.33 29.78
CA TYR A 242 5.30 4.84 28.44
C TYR A 242 6.21 3.72 27.91
N GLY A 243 7.14 3.21 28.74
CA GLY A 243 8.09 2.14 28.41
C GLY A 243 7.49 0.78 28.04
N LYS A 244 6.19 0.70 27.80
CA LYS A 244 5.47 -0.49 27.32
C LYS A 244 4.97 -0.39 25.88
N SER A 245 5.27 0.65 25.14
CA SER A 245 5.08 0.65 23.69
C SER A 245 6.17 -0.20 23.02
N THR A 246 5.87 -1.45 22.87
CA THR A 246 6.72 -2.61 22.64
C THR A 246 7.32 -2.72 21.25
N ARG A 247 7.46 -1.65 20.46
CA ARG A 247 7.98 -1.72 19.08
C ARG A 247 8.71 -0.45 18.64
N SER A 248 9.66 0.01 19.43
CA SER A 248 10.64 0.97 18.95
C SER A 248 11.62 0.26 18.00
N PHE A 249 11.89 0.83 16.82
CA PHE A 249 12.95 0.35 15.92
C PHE A 249 14.33 0.34 16.58
N LYS A 250 14.54 1.08 17.68
CA LYS A 250 15.77 1.06 18.50
C LYS A 250 16.09 -0.31 19.09
N LEU A 251 15.09 -1.16 19.33
CA LEU A 251 15.31 -2.49 19.91
C LEU A 251 15.89 -3.49 18.88
N TYR A 252 16.02 -3.12 17.62
CA TYR A 252 16.48 -3.98 16.53
C TYR A 252 17.77 -3.49 15.85
N ALA A 253 18.29 -2.35 16.28
CA ALA A 253 19.60 -1.82 15.93
C ALA A 253 20.65 -2.32 16.90
#